data_a52c992fbed28bf9b3358a9d946ebbe3
#
_entry.id   a52c992fbed28bf9b3358a9d946ebbe3
#
_cell.length_a   1.000
_cell.length_b   1.000
_cell.length_c   1.000
_cell.angle_alpha   90.00
_cell.angle_beta   90.00
_cell.angle_gamma   90.00
#
_symmetry.space_group_name_H-M   'P 1'
#
loop_
_entity.id
_entity.type
_entity.pdbx_description
1 polymer ?
#
loop_
_entity_poly.entity_id
_entity_poly.type
_entity_poly.pdbx_seq_one_letter_code
_entity_poly.pdbx_strand_id
1 'polypeptide(L)'
;IRQDIQDGNGYVICRENRVVAYGVVSFDGEPVYEQIKDQWSNDLPYLIVHRLAVADEMKRQGMAKQFMLQAEEVSRRKGIYNFRVDTKYDNAYMLRLIDSLNFNYCGEVYYRNNSARKAFEKTLRPHSNPIGVPGYTIREATYEDAGIIFEAIDKNRDDLRTWLPFVDSLQSVADEQQFLHPILATPYEKRDPVFILEHDTDICGLAGFHFSDPSNHRTE
;
A
#
# COMPACT_ATOMS: atom_id res chain seq x y z
N ILE A 1 -2.30 23.51 -8.05
CA ILE A 1 -1.03 23.22 -8.78
C ILE A 1 0.16 23.93 -8.11
N ARG A 2 0.15 25.27 -7.94
CA ARG A 2 1.30 25.95 -7.31
C ARG A 2 1.57 25.44 -5.90
N GLN A 3 0.55 25.32 -5.07
CA GLN A 3 0.65 24.77 -3.73
C GLN A 3 1.13 23.33 -3.75
N ASP A 4 0.57 22.48 -4.61
CA ASP A 4 0.96 21.07 -4.74
C ASP A 4 2.45 20.90 -5.10
N ILE A 5 3.00 21.81 -5.89
CA ILE A 5 4.43 21.85 -6.25
C ILE A 5 5.27 22.29 -5.05
N GLN A 6 4.83 23.31 -4.30
CA GLN A 6 5.52 23.80 -3.10
C GLN A 6 5.56 22.75 -2.00
N ASP A 7 4.48 21.97 -1.85
CA ASP A 7 4.35 20.89 -0.88
C ASP A 7 5.08 19.61 -1.33
N GLY A 8 5.66 19.58 -2.54
CA GLY A 8 6.37 18.43 -3.09
C GLY A 8 5.45 17.27 -3.55
N ASN A 9 4.14 17.49 -3.61
CA ASN A 9 3.13 16.48 -3.94
C ASN A 9 2.73 16.46 -5.42
N GLY A 10 3.23 17.43 -6.22
CA GLY A 10 2.96 17.51 -7.66
C GLY A 10 3.93 16.64 -8.47
N TYR A 11 3.40 15.68 -9.22
CA TYR A 11 4.17 14.78 -10.07
C TYR A 11 3.78 14.95 -11.54
N VAL A 12 4.74 14.74 -12.43
CA VAL A 12 4.53 14.85 -13.88
C VAL A 12 5.10 13.65 -14.63
N ILE A 13 4.49 13.32 -15.76
CA ILE A 13 5.12 12.50 -16.78
C ILE A 13 5.59 13.43 -17.89
N CYS A 14 6.86 13.30 -18.27
CA CYS A 14 7.45 14.04 -19.38
C CYS A 14 7.75 13.11 -20.55
N ARG A 15 7.49 13.58 -21.77
CA ARG A 15 7.98 13.01 -23.03
C ARG A 15 8.64 14.11 -23.85
N GLU A 16 9.83 13.87 -24.38
CA GLU A 16 10.58 14.81 -25.21
C GLU A 16 10.62 16.24 -24.62
N ASN A 17 10.95 16.33 -23.31
CA ASN A 17 10.98 17.58 -22.53
C ASN A 17 9.64 18.33 -22.41
N ARG A 18 8.51 17.68 -22.71
CA ARG A 18 7.16 18.24 -22.51
C ARG A 18 6.43 17.49 -21.43
N VAL A 19 5.74 18.22 -20.55
CA VAL A 19 4.81 17.63 -19.56
C VAL A 19 3.58 17.11 -20.32
N VAL A 20 3.33 15.80 -20.22
CA VAL A 20 2.21 15.12 -20.89
C VAL A 20 1.17 14.59 -19.92
N ALA A 21 1.49 14.44 -18.64
CA ALA A 21 0.54 14.18 -17.56
C ALA A 21 0.97 14.89 -16.28
N TYR A 22 -0.01 15.23 -15.45
CA TYR A 22 0.18 15.82 -14.13
C TYR A 22 -0.82 15.17 -13.16
N GLY A 23 -0.40 15.00 -11.93
CA GLY A 23 -1.28 14.61 -10.83
C GLY A 23 -0.63 14.93 -9.49
N VAL A 24 -1.43 14.88 -8.44
CA VAL A 24 -1.00 15.05 -7.06
C VAL A 24 -0.94 13.69 -6.42
N VAL A 25 0.21 13.35 -5.83
CA VAL A 25 0.43 12.12 -5.05
C VAL A 25 0.61 12.56 -3.60
N SER A 26 -0.31 12.21 -2.71
CA SER A 26 -0.30 12.60 -1.30
C SER A 26 -0.42 11.39 -0.39
N PHE A 27 0.13 11.54 0.82
CA PHE A 27 0.07 10.59 1.93
C PHE A 27 -0.51 11.23 3.20
N ASP A 28 -1.01 12.46 3.09
CA ASP A 28 -1.50 13.26 4.23
C ASP A 28 -2.92 12.90 4.66
N GLY A 29 -3.52 11.91 3.99
CA GLY A 29 -4.90 11.52 4.19
C GLY A 29 -5.91 12.44 3.47
N GLU A 30 -7.17 12.03 3.46
CA GLU A 30 -8.29 12.79 2.93
C GLU A 30 -9.42 12.82 3.96
N PRO A 31 -9.71 13.98 4.56
CA PRO A 31 -10.68 14.06 5.66
C PRO A 31 -12.07 13.52 5.31
N VAL A 32 -12.48 13.58 4.04
CA VAL A 32 -13.78 13.09 3.60
C VAL A 32 -13.89 11.56 3.71
N TYR A 33 -12.78 10.85 3.73
CA TYR A 33 -12.73 9.38 3.82
C TYR A 33 -13.11 8.85 5.22
N GLU A 34 -13.11 9.70 6.25
CA GLU A 34 -13.64 9.36 7.57
C GLU A 34 -15.13 9.01 7.55
N GLN A 35 -15.88 9.49 6.55
CA GLN A 35 -17.31 9.17 6.39
C GLN A 35 -17.58 7.67 6.17
N ILE A 36 -16.59 6.96 5.67
CA ILE A 36 -16.66 5.51 5.38
C ILE A 36 -15.51 4.73 6.01
N LYS A 37 -15.00 5.20 7.17
CA LYS A 37 -13.84 4.60 7.84
C LYS A 37 -13.97 3.09 8.07
N ASP A 38 -15.17 2.62 8.41
CA ASP A 38 -15.44 1.21 8.68
C ASP A 38 -15.62 0.35 7.40
N GLN A 39 -15.48 0.94 6.22
CA GLN A 39 -15.60 0.28 4.92
C GLN A 39 -14.23 0.09 4.23
N TRP A 40 -13.17 0.71 4.75
CA TRP A 40 -11.81 0.45 4.32
C TRP A 40 -11.29 -0.87 4.89
N SER A 41 -10.36 -1.51 4.22
CA SER A 41 -9.77 -2.78 4.69
C SER A 41 -9.02 -2.63 6.02
N ASN A 42 -8.46 -1.44 6.27
CA ASN A 42 -7.73 -1.08 7.49
C ASN A 42 -7.65 0.45 7.62
N ASP A 43 -7.09 0.96 8.73
CA ASP A 43 -6.90 2.38 9.02
C ASP A 43 -5.44 2.84 8.89
N LEU A 44 -4.59 2.03 8.26
CA LEU A 44 -3.17 2.34 8.02
C LEU A 44 -3.00 3.51 7.03
N PRO A 45 -1.80 4.14 7.01
CA PRO A 45 -1.44 5.15 6.02
C PRO A 45 -1.70 4.68 4.58
N TYR A 46 -2.12 5.60 3.73
CA TYR A 46 -2.48 5.29 2.36
C TYR A 46 -2.04 6.38 1.38
N LEU A 47 -1.80 5.97 0.14
CA LEU A 47 -1.59 6.82 -1.01
C LEU A 47 -2.94 7.37 -1.49
N ILE A 48 -2.95 8.63 -1.91
CA ILE A 48 -4.06 9.24 -2.67
C ILE A 48 -3.51 9.87 -3.94
N VAL A 49 -4.23 9.74 -5.05
CA VAL A 49 -3.98 10.49 -6.28
C VAL A 49 -5.13 11.45 -6.55
N HIS A 50 -4.81 12.74 -6.63
CA HIS A 50 -5.73 13.81 -6.96
C HIS A 50 -5.38 14.50 -8.27
N ARG A 51 -6.36 15.17 -8.89
CA ARG A 51 -6.16 16.10 -10.02
C ARG A 51 -5.39 15.48 -11.20
N LEU A 52 -5.54 14.17 -11.43
CA LEU A 52 -4.89 13.52 -12.56
C LEU A 52 -5.41 14.10 -13.88
N ALA A 53 -4.50 14.68 -14.64
CA ALA A 53 -4.77 15.27 -15.94
C ALA A 53 -3.76 14.77 -16.97
N VAL A 54 -4.20 14.56 -18.20
CA VAL A 54 -3.38 14.12 -19.34
C VAL A 54 -3.60 15.09 -20.50
N ALA A 55 -2.51 15.50 -21.14
CA ALA A 55 -2.53 16.37 -22.31
C ALA A 55 -3.44 15.78 -23.41
N ASP A 56 -4.17 16.63 -24.13
CA ASP A 56 -5.20 16.19 -25.09
C ASP A 56 -4.63 15.27 -26.16
N GLU A 57 -3.46 15.58 -26.68
CA GLU A 57 -2.74 14.80 -27.69
C GLU A 57 -2.28 13.43 -27.18
N MET A 58 -2.21 13.23 -25.86
CA MET A 58 -1.75 12.00 -25.23
C MET A 58 -2.88 11.17 -24.62
N LYS A 59 -4.11 11.63 -24.75
CA LYS A 59 -5.30 10.88 -24.30
C LYS A 59 -5.42 9.53 -25.02
N ARG A 60 -6.00 8.54 -24.35
CA ARG A 60 -6.19 7.17 -24.85
C ARG A 60 -4.90 6.40 -25.19
N GLN A 61 -3.73 6.90 -24.77
CA GLN A 61 -2.42 6.25 -24.94
C GLN A 61 -1.88 5.65 -23.64
N GLY A 62 -2.74 5.43 -22.63
CA GLY A 62 -2.37 4.79 -21.37
C GLY A 62 -1.64 5.69 -20.36
N MET A 63 -1.48 7.00 -20.63
CA MET A 63 -0.73 7.90 -19.74
C MET A 63 -1.30 7.98 -18.32
N ALA A 64 -2.62 8.02 -18.18
CA ALA A 64 -3.24 8.00 -16.85
C ALA A 64 -2.94 6.70 -16.09
N LYS A 65 -2.99 5.54 -16.77
CA LYS A 65 -2.62 4.25 -16.18
C LYS A 65 -1.15 4.24 -15.78
N GLN A 66 -0.27 4.73 -16.63
CA GLN A 66 1.15 4.84 -16.34
C GLN A 66 1.40 5.74 -15.12
N PHE A 67 0.69 6.87 -14.99
CA PHE A 67 0.79 7.74 -13.82
C PHE A 67 0.39 7.00 -12.53
N MET A 68 -0.74 6.29 -12.53
CA MET A 68 -1.20 5.52 -11.36
C MET A 68 -0.19 4.44 -10.96
N LEU A 69 0.37 3.70 -11.92
CA LEU A 69 1.39 2.68 -11.65
C LEU A 69 2.70 3.28 -11.09
N GLN A 70 3.10 4.47 -11.55
CA GLN A 70 4.24 5.17 -10.96
C GLN A 70 3.96 5.69 -9.55
N ALA A 71 2.72 6.13 -9.28
CA ALA A 71 2.30 6.49 -7.94
C ALA A 71 2.32 5.29 -6.98
N GLU A 72 1.90 4.10 -7.43
CA GLU A 72 2.06 2.85 -6.67
C GLU A 72 3.53 2.59 -6.31
N GLU A 73 4.44 2.82 -7.26
CA GLU A 73 5.88 2.61 -7.03
C GLU A 73 6.44 3.61 -6.00
N VAL A 74 6.01 4.88 -6.05
CA VAL A 74 6.37 5.88 -5.02
C VAL A 74 5.86 5.44 -3.64
N SER A 75 4.65 4.87 -3.58
CA SER A 75 4.03 4.38 -2.34
C SER A 75 4.81 3.19 -1.75
N ARG A 76 5.17 2.21 -2.59
CA ARG A 76 5.98 1.05 -2.17
C ARG A 76 7.32 1.46 -1.57
N ARG A 77 8.01 2.43 -2.17
CA ARG A 77 9.27 2.97 -1.65
C ARG A 77 9.14 3.67 -0.29
N LYS A 78 7.93 4.10 0.05
CA LYS A 78 7.59 4.66 1.36
C LYS A 78 7.07 3.62 2.35
N GLY A 79 6.99 2.34 1.96
CA GLY A 79 6.41 1.27 2.76
C GLY A 79 4.91 1.49 3.03
N ILE A 80 4.19 2.19 2.14
CA ILE A 80 2.75 2.43 2.25
C ILE A 80 2.05 1.57 1.20
N TYR A 81 1.20 0.67 1.67
CA TYR A 81 0.63 -0.39 0.84
C TYR A 81 -0.87 -0.25 0.57
N ASN A 82 -1.51 0.77 1.11
CA ASN A 82 -2.90 1.09 0.78
C ASN A 82 -2.95 2.22 -0.26
N PHE A 83 -3.81 2.10 -1.24
CA PHE A 83 -4.05 3.12 -2.24
C PHE A 83 -5.55 3.40 -2.34
N ARG A 84 -5.98 4.60 -1.98
CA ARG A 84 -7.37 5.04 -2.01
C ARG A 84 -7.58 6.11 -3.07
N VAL A 85 -8.71 6.05 -3.74
CA VAL A 85 -9.12 7.05 -4.75
C VAL A 85 -10.62 7.26 -4.69
N ASP A 86 -11.05 8.44 -5.08
CA ASP A 86 -12.45 8.72 -5.31
C ASP A 86 -12.69 9.35 -6.69
N THR A 87 -13.87 9.17 -7.24
CA THR A 87 -14.24 9.80 -8.50
C THR A 87 -15.75 10.06 -8.59
N LYS A 88 -16.13 11.03 -9.41
CA LYS A 88 -17.53 11.32 -9.70
C LYS A 88 -18.19 10.17 -10.47
N TYR A 89 -19.49 10.01 -10.29
CA TYR A 89 -20.29 8.98 -10.95
C TYR A 89 -20.27 9.05 -12.48
N ASP A 90 -20.17 10.25 -13.03
CA ASP A 90 -20.16 10.53 -14.47
C ASP A 90 -18.77 10.47 -15.11
N ASN A 91 -17.72 10.28 -14.32
CA ASN A 91 -16.34 10.16 -14.81
C ASN A 91 -16.05 8.75 -15.34
N ALA A 92 -16.67 8.38 -16.45
CA ALA A 92 -16.55 7.06 -17.05
C ALA A 92 -15.10 6.66 -17.39
N TYR A 93 -14.22 7.62 -17.65
CA TYR A 93 -12.81 7.35 -17.94
C TYR A 93 -12.06 6.91 -16.68
N MET A 94 -12.26 7.62 -15.56
CA MET A 94 -11.63 7.28 -14.30
C MET A 94 -12.18 5.97 -13.75
N LEU A 95 -13.50 5.73 -13.86
CA LEU A 95 -14.10 4.46 -13.43
C LEU A 95 -13.50 3.26 -14.18
N ARG A 96 -13.33 3.36 -15.51
CA ARG A 96 -12.65 2.30 -16.28
C ARG A 96 -11.18 2.13 -15.92
N LEU A 97 -10.48 3.23 -15.60
CA LEU A 97 -9.08 3.16 -15.16
C LEU A 97 -8.97 2.44 -13.81
N ILE A 98 -9.80 2.81 -12.84
CA ILE A 98 -9.88 2.19 -11.51
C ILE A 98 -10.14 0.68 -11.63
N ASP A 99 -11.15 0.30 -12.42
CA ASP A 99 -11.48 -1.10 -12.72
C ASP A 99 -10.30 -1.86 -13.34
N SER A 100 -9.64 -1.26 -14.36
CA SER A 100 -8.46 -1.84 -15.03
C SER A 100 -7.23 -2.00 -14.15
N LEU A 101 -7.20 -1.38 -12.99
CA LEU A 101 -6.15 -1.42 -11.99
C LEU A 101 -6.52 -2.28 -10.77
N ASN A 102 -7.68 -2.95 -10.81
CA ASN A 102 -8.20 -3.85 -9.78
C ASN A 102 -8.41 -3.16 -8.41
N PHE A 103 -8.99 -1.96 -8.41
CA PHE A 103 -9.47 -1.34 -7.19
C PHE A 103 -10.83 -1.91 -6.77
N ASN A 104 -11.03 -2.10 -5.48
CA ASN A 104 -12.28 -2.52 -4.89
C ASN A 104 -13.14 -1.30 -4.50
N TYR A 105 -14.43 -1.38 -4.75
CA TYR A 105 -15.38 -0.35 -4.33
C TYR A 105 -15.61 -0.46 -2.82
N CYS A 106 -15.48 0.69 -2.11
CA CYS A 106 -15.62 0.75 -0.66
C CYS A 106 -16.84 1.56 -0.18
N GLY A 107 -17.40 2.44 -1.02
CA GLY A 107 -18.55 3.23 -0.61
C GLY A 107 -18.65 4.57 -1.30
N GLU A 108 -19.42 5.46 -0.70
CA GLU A 108 -19.67 6.82 -1.20
C GLU A 108 -19.22 7.87 -0.19
N VAL A 109 -18.55 8.90 -0.70
CA VAL A 109 -18.13 10.05 0.09
C VAL A 109 -18.74 11.33 -0.45
N TYR A 110 -19.05 12.27 0.43
CA TYR A 110 -19.76 13.50 0.12
C TYR A 110 -18.90 14.71 0.47
N TYR A 111 -18.53 15.49 -0.52
CA TYR A 111 -17.79 16.74 -0.35
C TYR A 111 -18.74 17.88 0.07
N ARG A 112 -18.18 19.01 0.56
CA ARG A 112 -18.93 20.13 1.15
C ARG A 112 -20.09 20.66 0.32
N ASN A 113 -20.03 20.55 -1.00
CA ASN A 113 -21.07 20.98 -1.92
C ASN A 113 -22.09 19.86 -2.23
N ASN A 114 -22.19 18.85 -1.38
CA ASN A 114 -22.99 17.64 -1.57
C ASN A 114 -22.64 16.88 -2.87
N SER A 115 -21.41 17.02 -3.34
CA SER A 115 -20.88 16.29 -4.48
C SER A 115 -20.54 14.87 -4.05
N ALA A 116 -21.40 13.93 -4.38
CA ALA A 116 -21.18 12.51 -4.13
C ALA A 116 -20.12 11.95 -5.07
N ARG A 117 -19.25 11.09 -4.52
CA ARG A 117 -18.23 10.36 -5.27
C ARG A 117 -18.14 8.91 -4.81
N LYS A 118 -17.83 8.04 -5.75
CA LYS A 118 -17.49 6.65 -5.43
C LYS A 118 -16.06 6.57 -4.94
N ALA A 119 -15.85 5.89 -3.83
CA ALA A 119 -14.56 5.67 -3.22
C ALA A 119 -14.12 4.21 -3.42
N PHE A 120 -12.83 4.02 -3.66
CA PHE A 120 -12.23 2.74 -4.00
C PHE A 120 -10.89 2.59 -3.29
N GLU A 121 -10.52 1.34 -2.98
CA GLU A 121 -9.25 0.99 -2.37
C GLU A 121 -8.57 -0.15 -3.13
N LYS A 122 -7.25 -0.14 -3.10
CA LYS A 122 -6.40 -1.22 -3.60
C LYS A 122 -5.25 -1.43 -2.62
N THR A 123 -4.98 -2.69 -2.26
CA THR A 123 -3.76 -3.04 -1.55
C THR A 123 -2.63 -3.30 -2.54
N LEU A 124 -1.48 -2.73 -2.24
CA LEU A 124 -0.25 -2.86 -3.02
C LEU A 124 0.61 -3.96 -2.40
N ARG A 125 1.03 -4.92 -3.21
CA ARG A 125 2.02 -5.91 -2.77
C ARG A 125 3.42 -5.30 -2.82
N PRO A 126 4.24 -5.46 -1.76
CA PRO A 126 5.67 -5.13 -1.80
C PRO A 126 6.40 -5.91 -2.88
N HIS A 127 7.53 -5.37 -3.36
CA HIS A 127 8.35 -6.11 -4.29
C HIS A 127 8.98 -7.34 -3.63
N SER A 128 8.89 -8.49 -4.28
CA SER A 128 9.61 -9.70 -3.89
C SER A 128 11.02 -9.65 -4.47
N ASN A 129 12.01 -9.79 -3.62
CA ASN A 129 13.43 -9.75 -3.97
C ASN A 129 14.04 -11.15 -3.90
N PRO A 130 14.77 -11.60 -4.94
CA PRO A 130 15.47 -12.89 -4.89
C PRO A 130 16.59 -12.86 -3.84
N ILE A 131 16.77 -13.96 -3.12
CA ILE A 131 17.79 -14.11 -2.06
C ILE A 131 18.99 -14.97 -2.48
N GLY A 132 19.22 -15.16 -3.78
CA GLY A 132 20.35 -15.94 -4.30
C GLY A 132 20.12 -17.46 -4.31
N VAL A 133 18.97 -17.93 -3.86
CA VAL A 133 18.53 -19.33 -3.96
C VAL A 133 17.40 -19.42 -4.98
N PRO A 134 17.49 -20.26 -6.02
CA PRO A 134 16.46 -20.36 -7.04
C PRO A 134 15.07 -20.67 -6.44
N GLY A 135 14.04 -19.96 -6.88
CA GLY A 135 12.66 -20.09 -6.41
C GLY A 135 12.35 -19.37 -5.10
N TYR A 136 13.36 -18.85 -4.38
CA TYR A 136 13.15 -18.14 -3.11
C TYR A 136 13.22 -16.64 -3.27
N THR A 137 12.24 -15.97 -2.67
CA THR A 137 12.17 -14.51 -2.60
C THR A 137 11.84 -14.04 -1.19
N ILE A 138 12.20 -12.79 -0.88
CA ILE A 138 11.85 -12.13 0.37
C ILE A 138 11.12 -10.82 0.06
N ARG A 139 10.09 -10.52 0.80
CA ARG A 139 9.36 -9.25 0.76
C ARG A 139 8.90 -8.82 2.15
N GLU A 140 8.64 -7.54 2.32
CA GLU A 140 8.00 -7.05 3.55
C GLU A 140 6.56 -7.61 3.66
N ALA A 141 6.11 -7.87 4.88
CA ALA A 141 4.74 -8.25 5.16
C ALA A 141 3.80 -7.05 5.02
N THR A 142 2.57 -7.31 4.61
CA THR A 142 1.47 -6.34 4.60
C THR A 142 0.39 -6.75 5.61
N TYR A 143 -0.57 -5.87 5.84
CA TYR A 143 -1.68 -6.16 6.75
C TYR A 143 -2.52 -7.36 6.30
N GLU A 144 -2.69 -7.54 5.00
CA GLU A 144 -3.44 -8.64 4.41
C GLU A 144 -2.73 -9.99 4.54
N ASP A 145 -1.43 -9.99 4.80
CA ASP A 145 -0.66 -11.21 5.01
C ASP A 145 -0.92 -11.88 6.37
N ALA A 146 -1.58 -11.18 7.30
CA ALA A 146 -1.86 -11.70 8.64
C ALA A 146 -2.50 -13.10 8.62
N GLY A 147 -3.40 -13.36 7.67
CA GLY A 147 -4.05 -14.66 7.51
C GLY A 147 -3.08 -15.78 7.18
N ILE A 148 -2.24 -15.57 6.16
CA ILE A 148 -1.28 -16.59 5.71
C ILE A 148 -0.14 -16.76 6.71
N ILE A 149 0.25 -15.69 7.41
CA ILE A 149 1.25 -15.75 8.49
C ILE A 149 0.72 -16.59 9.66
N PHE A 150 -0.51 -16.26 10.12
CA PHE A 150 -1.16 -17.01 11.19
C PHE A 150 -1.28 -18.50 10.85
N GLU A 151 -1.75 -18.83 9.64
CA GLU A 151 -1.88 -20.22 9.18
C GLU A 151 -0.52 -20.95 9.16
N ALA A 152 0.54 -20.30 8.70
CA ALA A 152 1.88 -20.86 8.68
C ALA A 152 2.42 -21.13 10.10
N ILE A 153 2.17 -20.23 11.05
CA ILE A 153 2.56 -20.40 12.45
C ILE A 153 1.72 -21.50 13.10
N ASP A 154 0.40 -21.47 12.93
CA ASP A 154 -0.51 -22.43 13.56
C ASP A 154 -0.23 -23.87 13.13
N LYS A 155 0.05 -24.08 11.86
CA LYS A 155 0.42 -25.39 11.30
C LYS A 155 1.72 -25.96 11.87
N ASN A 156 2.64 -25.10 12.32
CA ASN A 156 3.94 -25.49 12.84
C ASN A 156 4.08 -25.17 14.35
N ARG A 157 2.97 -24.95 15.05
CA ARG A 157 2.91 -24.45 16.43
C ARG A 157 3.71 -25.30 17.41
N ASP A 158 3.61 -26.61 17.32
CA ASP A 158 4.28 -27.53 18.27
C ASP A 158 5.81 -27.48 18.14
N ASP A 159 6.34 -27.34 16.94
CA ASP A 159 7.78 -27.20 16.69
C ASP A 159 8.26 -25.81 17.10
N LEU A 160 7.50 -24.75 16.76
CA LEU A 160 7.86 -23.35 17.04
C LEU A 160 7.81 -23.01 18.53
N ARG A 161 6.90 -23.61 19.29
CA ARG A 161 6.70 -23.35 20.73
C ARG A 161 7.97 -23.50 21.55
N THR A 162 8.86 -24.41 21.16
CA THR A 162 10.12 -24.64 21.86
C THR A 162 11.05 -23.41 21.82
N TRP A 163 10.97 -22.61 20.75
CA TRP A 163 11.90 -21.50 20.50
C TRP A 163 11.23 -20.14 20.54
N LEU A 164 9.92 -20.08 20.29
CA LEU A 164 9.15 -18.85 20.15
C LEU A 164 7.98 -18.84 21.14
N PRO A 165 8.18 -18.39 22.39
CA PRO A 165 7.13 -18.41 23.43
C PRO A 165 5.85 -17.66 23.08
N PHE A 166 5.92 -16.63 22.21
CA PHE A 166 4.75 -15.84 21.78
C PHE A 166 3.73 -16.64 20.97
N VAL A 167 4.13 -17.79 20.41
CA VAL A 167 3.25 -18.63 19.57
C VAL A 167 2.01 -19.08 20.33
N ASP A 168 2.11 -19.26 21.65
CA ASP A 168 0.95 -19.64 22.48
C ASP A 168 -0.05 -18.49 22.69
N SER A 169 0.38 -17.25 22.58
CA SER A 169 -0.51 -16.09 22.67
C SER A 169 -1.18 -15.74 21.33
N LEU A 170 -0.64 -16.20 20.22
CA LEU A 170 -1.18 -15.98 18.87
C LEU A 170 -2.30 -17.00 18.58
N GLN A 171 -3.56 -16.62 18.77
CA GLN A 171 -4.72 -17.51 18.72
C GLN A 171 -5.62 -17.29 17.49
N SER A 172 -5.43 -16.17 16.78
CA SER A 172 -6.29 -15.78 15.67
C SER A 172 -5.57 -14.89 14.65
N VAL A 173 -6.17 -14.77 13.47
CA VAL A 173 -5.74 -13.78 12.46
C VAL A 173 -5.79 -12.35 13.02
N ALA A 174 -6.75 -12.06 13.90
CA ALA A 174 -6.88 -10.75 14.53
C ALA A 174 -5.69 -10.43 15.44
N ASP A 175 -5.11 -11.42 16.12
CA ASP A 175 -3.91 -11.22 16.92
C ASP A 175 -2.70 -10.88 16.03
N GLU A 176 -2.56 -11.55 14.89
CA GLU A 176 -1.51 -11.23 13.91
C GLU A 176 -1.70 -9.84 13.30
N GLN A 177 -2.95 -9.46 12.98
CA GLN A 177 -3.27 -8.11 12.54
C GLN A 177 -2.91 -7.06 13.59
N GLN A 178 -3.21 -7.33 14.86
CA GLN A 178 -2.86 -6.45 15.98
C GLN A 178 -1.34 -6.32 16.15
N PHE A 179 -0.58 -7.36 15.85
CA PHE A 179 0.89 -7.32 15.84
C PHE A 179 1.45 -6.50 14.67
N LEU A 180 0.95 -6.73 13.46
CA LEU A 180 1.44 -6.05 12.25
C LEU A 180 1.05 -4.56 12.19
N HIS A 181 -0.13 -4.21 12.73
CA HIS A 181 -0.68 -2.87 12.61
C HIS A 181 0.25 -1.75 13.10
N PRO A 182 0.79 -1.75 14.35
CA PRO A 182 1.68 -0.70 14.84
C PRO A 182 2.99 -0.63 14.03
N ILE A 183 3.48 -1.76 13.54
CA ILE A 183 4.67 -1.81 12.68
C ILE A 183 4.38 -1.05 11.39
N LEU A 184 3.31 -1.40 10.70
CA LEU A 184 2.94 -0.80 9.41
C LEU A 184 2.46 0.66 9.53
N ALA A 185 1.94 1.07 10.68
CA ALA A 185 1.60 2.47 10.97
C ALA A 185 2.84 3.34 11.22
N THR A 186 3.98 2.74 11.58
CA THR A 186 5.24 3.46 11.79
C THR A 186 5.84 3.88 10.44
N PRO A 187 6.36 5.13 10.29
CA PRO A 187 7.07 5.55 9.10
C PRO A 187 8.20 4.59 8.72
N TYR A 188 8.35 4.31 7.43
CA TYR A 188 9.26 3.28 6.90
C TYR A 188 10.69 3.38 7.46
N GLU A 189 11.22 4.60 7.57
CA GLU A 189 12.59 4.86 8.05
C GLU A 189 12.81 4.57 9.54
N LYS A 190 11.71 4.33 10.29
CA LYS A 190 11.72 4.07 11.74
C LYS A 190 11.12 2.72 12.11
N ARG A 191 10.74 1.96 11.10
CA ARG A 191 10.02 0.69 11.24
C ARG A 191 11.01 -0.45 11.44
N ASP A 192 10.67 -1.37 12.33
CA ASP A 192 11.28 -2.70 12.38
C ASP A 192 10.46 -3.65 11.50
N PRO A 193 10.85 -3.84 10.23
CA PRO A 193 10.01 -4.55 9.27
C PRO A 193 9.95 -6.04 9.54
N VAL A 194 8.79 -6.63 9.30
CA VAL A 194 8.60 -8.08 9.21
C VAL A 194 8.68 -8.50 7.75
N PHE A 195 9.48 -9.51 7.48
CA PHE A 195 9.65 -10.05 6.13
C PHE A 195 9.07 -11.46 6.02
N ILE A 196 8.50 -11.74 4.87
CA ILE A 196 8.03 -13.04 4.45
C ILE A 196 9.05 -13.64 3.49
N LEU A 197 9.51 -14.84 3.79
CA LEU A 197 10.27 -15.68 2.87
C LEU A 197 9.29 -16.56 2.11
N GLU A 198 9.33 -16.48 0.78
CA GLU A 198 8.46 -17.23 -0.12
C GLU A 198 9.30 -18.19 -0.98
N HIS A 199 8.77 -19.38 -1.21
CA HIS A 199 9.27 -20.31 -2.23
C HIS A 199 8.17 -20.46 -3.30
N ASP A 200 8.45 -20.00 -4.50
CA ASP A 200 7.46 -19.77 -5.56
C ASP A 200 6.34 -18.80 -5.08
N THR A 201 5.23 -19.33 -4.55
CA THR A 201 4.13 -18.53 -4.00
C THR A 201 3.80 -18.86 -2.54
N ASP A 202 4.43 -19.89 -2.00
CA ASP A 202 4.15 -20.40 -0.67
C ASP A 202 5.05 -19.73 0.37
N ILE A 203 4.45 -19.34 1.50
CA ILE A 203 5.23 -18.85 2.64
C ILE A 203 6.02 -20.01 3.26
N CYS A 204 7.32 -19.84 3.39
CA CYS A 204 8.19 -20.85 3.97
C CYS A 204 9.01 -20.34 5.17
N GLY A 205 8.87 -19.05 5.53
CA GLY A 205 9.50 -18.49 6.69
C GLY A 205 9.13 -17.04 6.93
N LEU A 206 9.44 -16.58 8.14
CA LEU A 206 9.33 -15.19 8.58
C LEU A 206 10.68 -14.73 9.13
N ALA A 207 11.00 -13.46 8.91
CA ALA A 207 12.16 -12.81 9.51
C ALA A 207 11.77 -11.41 9.94
N GLY A 208 12.29 -10.94 11.06
CA GLY A 208 12.06 -9.59 11.55
C GLY A 208 13.35 -9.02 12.13
N PHE A 209 13.45 -7.71 12.13
CA PHE A 209 14.47 -7.00 12.88
C PHE A 209 13.86 -6.44 14.17
N HIS A 210 14.60 -6.47 15.25
CA HIS A 210 14.19 -5.89 16.52
C HIS A 210 15.24 -4.86 16.96
N PHE A 211 14.76 -3.74 17.51
CA PHE A 211 15.63 -2.69 18.04
C PHE A 211 16.66 -2.17 17.03
N SER A 212 16.21 -1.97 15.77
CA SER A 212 17.07 -1.40 14.74
C SER A 212 17.49 0.03 15.10
N ASP A 213 18.79 0.29 15.15
CA ASP A 213 19.36 1.61 15.33
C ASP A 213 20.14 2.02 14.07
N PRO A 214 19.52 2.77 13.15
CA PRO A 214 20.16 3.18 11.92
C PRO A 214 21.38 4.07 12.12
N SER A 215 21.46 4.80 13.24
CA SER A 215 22.60 5.68 13.56
C SER A 215 23.86 4.90 13.95
N ASN A 216 23.69 3.72 14.48
CA ASN A 216 24.77 2.82 14.90
C ASN A 216 24.95 1.59 14.02
N HIS A 217 24.14 1.47 12.95
CA HIS A 217 24.10 0.29 12.07
C HIS A 217 23.92 -1.04 12.85
N ARG A 218 23.12 -1.00 13.93
CA ARG A 218 22.81 -2.16 14.77
C ARG A 218 21.37 -2.60 14.58
N THR A 219 21.18 -3.93 14.63
CA THR A 219 19.88 -4.58 14.77
C THR A 219 20.07 -5.86 15.58
N GLU A 220 19.07 -6.25 16.34
CA GLU A 220 18.99 -7.53 17.03
C GLU A 220 17.97 -8.45 16.37
#